data_72d8985474f38b205c493a1861079f11
#
_entry.id   72d8985474f38b205c493a1861079f11
#
_cell.length_a   1.000
_cell.length_b   1.000
_cell.length_c   1.000
_cell.angle_alpha   90.00
_cell.angle_beta   90.00
_cell.angle_gamma   90.00
#
_symmetry.space_group_name_H-M   'P 1'
#
loop_
_entity.id
_entity.type
_entity.pdbx_description
1 polymer ?
#
loop_
_entity_poly.entity_id
_entity_poly.type
_entity_poly.pdbx_seq_one_letter_code
_entity_poly.pdbx_strand_id
1 'polypeptide(L)'
;LRRGQVLLNNPSLIIISTAGNNLNSPMFEEYEYVTKVLSKEVVNENYFIYVAEQDSEDEVHKPETWIKSNPLFELDDLRTVLQRNLEAEVQEGMDNQGLHGILVKNFNMWRQASKDTYIPYNDWVEGHVEKPLEIDGRDVYIGVDLSRSEDLTALSFIYPTDDRKYYVDSHVFVGTKHSLYEKSQADKIDYMRLIDTNMATLTRAESGIIDYEQVIDYLIEFIEEHNLNVKAIAYDSWSASAFVTKMEHETDYLLVEVPQNYKHMSPALKQFRLDVFENKIKHQNNPNLNLAINNAIVKTDNNNNILLDKQMNRNKIDALVALVTAYTLAMNYEFESSLQDYILSDDFGF
;
A
#
# COMPACT_ATOMS: atom_id res chain seq x y z
N LEU A 1 8.29 -19.31 13.26
CA LEU A 1 9.07 -19.65 14.46
C LEU A 1 8.21 -20.37 15.51
N ARG A 2 7.03 -19.88 15.91
CA ARG A 2 6.16 -20.51 16.92
C ARG A 2 5.78 -21.95 16.55
N ARG A 3 5.49 -22.25 15.25
CA ARG A 3 5.14 -23.60 14.77
C ARG A 3 6.26 -24.62 14.93
N GLY A 4 7.54 -24.19 14.90
CA GLY A 4 8.69 -25.09 15.12
C GLY A 4 8.91 -25.52 16.57
N GLN A 5 8.18 -24.94 17.53
CA GLN A 5 8.33 -25.17 18.95
C GLN A 5 7.24 -26.09 19.57
N VAL A 6 6.31 -26.56 18.76
CA VAL A 6 5.12 -27.34 19.21
C VAL A 6 5.50 -28.60 20.00
N LEU A 7 6.66 -29.17 19.75
CA LEU A 7 7.14 -30.36 20.44
C LEU A 7 7.98 -30.09 21.68
N LEU A 8 8.21 -28.82 22.02
CA LEU A 8 8.99 -28.44 23.20
C LEU A 8 8.08 -28.36 24.44
N ASN A 9 8.54 -28.92 25.56
CA ASN A 9 7.77 -28.87 26.81
C ASN A 9 7.68 -27.47 27.41
N ASN A 10 8.64 -26.59 27.09
CA ASN A 10 8.70 -25.23 27.65
C ASN A 10 9.25 -24.26 26.57
N PRO A 11 8.48 -24.00 25.49
CA PRO A 11 8.94 -23.14 24.42
C PRO A 11 8.99 -21.69 24.87
N SER A 12 10.08 -21.01 24.55
CA SER A 12 10.23 -19.56 24.76
C SER A 12 10.60 -18.89 23.45
N LEU A 13 9.91 -17.80 23.11
CA LEU A 13 10.23 -16.93 21.98
C LEU A 13 10.47 -15.53 22.53
N ILE A 14 11.68 -15.01 22.31
CA ILE A 14 12.05 -13.65 22.71
C ILE A 14 12.19 -12.83 21.44
N ILE A 15 11.45 -11.73 21.32
CA ILE A 15 11.50 -10.77 20.24
C ILE A 15 12.07 -9.47 20.79
N ILE A 16 13.15 -8.98 20.20
CA ILE A 16 13.75 -7.69 20.51
C ILE A 16 13.78 -6.90 19.21
N SER A 17 13.17 -5.73 19.19
CA SER A 17 13.06 -4.89 18.00
C SER A 17 12.94 -3.42 18.39
N THR A 18 13.19 -2.55 17.43
CA THR A 18 12.81 -1.13 17.48
C THR A 18 11.63 -0.90 16.53
N ALA A 19 11.01 0.27 16.62
CA ALA A 19 10.06 0.76 15.64
C ALA A 19 10.68 0.77 14.22
N GLY A 20 9.86 0.86 13.22
CA GLY A 20 10.26 0.85 11.82
C GLY A 20 9.43 1.78 10.96
N ASN A 21 9.72 1.74 9.65
CA ASN A 21 9.06 2.58 8.64
C ASN A 21 8.02 1.81 7.82
N ASN A 22 7.81 0.54 8.10
CA ASN A 22 6.85 -0.31 7.37
C ASN A 22 5.71 -0.74 8.29
N LEU A 23 4.58 -0.05 8.19
CA LEU A 23 3.37 -0.33 8.97
C LEU A 23 2.63 -1.60 8.51
N ASN A 24 3.03 -2.21 7.38
CA ASN A 24 2.53 -3.53 6.94
C ASN A 24 3.51 -4.67 7.28
N SER A 25 4.49 -4.43 8.16
CA SER A 25 5.43 -5.47 8.55
C SER A 25 4.81 -6.40 9.60
N PRO A 26 5.20 -7.70 9.61
CA PRO A 26 4.80 -8.61 10.68
C PRO A 26 5.17 -8.13 12.08
N MET A 27 6.21 -7.27 12.18
CA MET A 27 6.60 -6.66 13.45
C MET A 27 5.66 -5.54 13.87
N PHE A 28 5.07 -4.81 12.93
CA PHE A 28 4.04 -3.82 13.24
C PHE A 28 2.72 -4.49 13.65
N GLU A 29 2.32 -5.57 12.98
CA GLU A 29 1.16 -6.39 13.40
C GLU A 29 1.35 -6.93 14.83
N GLU A 30 2.57 -7.38 15.16
CA GLU A 30 2.90 -7.81 16.52
C GLU A 30 2.84 -6.65 17.52
N TYR A 31 3.29 -5.45 17.13
CA TYR A 31 3.21 -4.24 17.92
C TYR A 31 1.76 -3.82 18.20
N GLU A 32 0.87 -3.86 17.19
CA GLU A 32 -0.57 -3.60 17.37
C GLU A 32 -1.22 -4.62 18.34
N TYR A 33 -0.83 -5.90 18.25
CA TYR A 33 -1.29 -6.90 19.19
C TYR A 33 -0.77 -6.62 20.62
N VAL A 34 0.50 -6.24 20.73
CA VAL A 34 1.14 -5.87 21.99
C VAL A 34 0.42 -4.67 22.66
N THR A 35 0.09 -3.64 21.88
CA THR A 35 -0.64 -2.47 22.41
C THR A 35 -2.04 -2.83 22.93
N LYS A 36 -2.75 -3.73 22.23
CA LYS A 36 -4.06 -4.25 22.70
C LYS A 36 -3.95 -5.03 24.00
N VAL A 37 -2.86 -5.77 24.20
CA VAL A 37 -2.62 -6.47 25.48
C VAL A 37 -2.27 -5.48 26.59
N LEU A 38 -1.44 -4.47 26.32
CA LEU A 38 -1.09 -3.42 27.29
C LEU A 38 -2.29 -2.56 27.67
N SER A 39 -3.17 -2.24 26.73
CA SER A 39 -4.43 -1.50 26.99
C SER A 39 -5.50 -2.36 27.66
N LYS A 40 -5.25 -3.66 27.86
CA LYS A 40 -6.20 -4.64 28.41
C LYS A 40 -7.42 -4.92 27.53
N GLU A 41 -7.39 -4.55 26.26
CA GLU A 41 -8.40 -4.96 25.29
C GLU A 41 -8.33 -6.47 25.02
N VAL A 42 -7.13 -7.05 25.11
CA VAL A 42 -6.88 -8.48 25.00
C VAL A 42 -6.16 -8.97 26.25
N VAL A 43 -6.59 -10.08 26.81
CA VAL A 43 -5.92 -10.72 27.96
C VAL A 43 -5.01 -11.85 27.45
N ASN A 44 -3.70 -11.76 27.73
CA ASN A 44 -2.74 -12.81 27.42
C ASN A 44 -1.67 -12.90 28.52
N GLU A 45 -1.90 -13.75 29.50
CA GLU A 45 -1.02 -13.93 30.66
C GLU A 45 0.31 -14.63 30.34
N ASN A 46 0.42 -15.28 29.19
CA ASN A 46 1.63 -15.96 28.73
C ASN A 46 2.54 -15.05 27.88
N TYR A 47 2.25 -13.76 27.83
CA TYR A 47 2.95 -12.80 26.98
C TYR A 47 3.55 -11.68 27.82
N PHE A 48 4.86 -11.76 28.07
CA PHE A 48 5.59 -10.65 28.71
C PHE A 48 5.86 -9.56 27.68
N ILE A 49 5.51 -8.32 28.00
CA ILE A 49 5.61 -7.18 27.11
C ILE A 49 6.34 -6.04 27.83
N TYR A 50 7.32 -5.48 27.15
CA TYR A 50 7.97 -4.24 27.52
C TYR A 50 8.14 -3.37 26.28
N VAL A 51 7.49 -2.20 26.27
CA VAL A 51 7.58 -1.21 25.19
C VAL A 51 8.10 0.08 25.79
N ALA A 52 9.19 0.62 25.22
CA ALA A 52 9.76 1.90 25.58
C ALA A 52 9.69 2.83 24.35
N GLU A 53 8.72 3.73 24.34
CA GLU A 53 8.45 4.65 23.23
C GLU A 53 7.99 6.01 23.74
N GLN A 54 8.02 7.04 22.89
CA GLN A 54 7.42 8.33 23.21
C GLN A 54 5.90 8.28 22.98
N ASP A 55 5.16 9.05 23.77
CA ASP A 55 3.70 9.11 23.62
C ASP A 55 3.28 10.00 22.45
N SER A 56 4.08 10.99 22.10
CA SER A 56 3.80 11.90 20.99
C SER A 56 5.07 12.49 20.38
N GLU A 57 4.94 12.98 19.13
CA GLU A 57 6.03 13.65 18.41
C GLU A 57 6.49 14.93 19.09
N ASP A 58 5.57 15.65 19.74
CA ASP A 58 5.89 16.89 20.45
C ASP A 58 6.86 16.69 21.62
N GLU A 59 6.99 15.47 22.12
CA GLU A 59 7.90 15.13 23.20
C GLU A 59 9.38 15.10 22.77
N VAL A 60 9.65 15.07 21.45
CA VAL A 60 11.01 15.17 20.92
C VAL A 60 11.70 16.45 21.35
N HIS A 61 10.93 17.51 21.58
CA HIS A 61 11.41 18.82 22.05
C HIS A 61 11.53 18.93 23.57
N LYS A 62 11.27 17.84 24.32
CA LYS A 62 11.19 17.80 25.79
C LYS A 62 12.15 16.75 26.34
N PRO A 63 13.44 17.09 26.54
CA PRO A 63 14.45 16.13 26.99
C PRO A 63 14.09 15.36 28.26
N GLU A 64 13.31 15.95 29.13
CA GLU A 64 12.80 15.33 30.36
C GLU A 64 11.89 14.12 30.11
N THR A 65 11.30 14.03 28.90
CA THR A 65 10.41 12.90 28.52
C THR A 65 11.16 11.75 27.86
N TRP A 66 12.39 11.97 27.42
CA TRP A 66 13.16 11.01 26.59
C TRP A 66 13.45 9.68 27.29
N ILE A 67 13.37 9.65 28.61
CA ILE A 67 13.49 8.44 29.41
C ILE A 67 12.40 7.39 29.03
N LYS A 68 11.27 7.82 28.51
CA LYS A 68 10.19 6.90 28.06
C LYS A 68 10.67 5.94 26.97
N SER A 69 11.39 6.44 25.98
CA SER A 69 11.94 5.65 24.87
C SER A 69 13.38 5.18 25.11
N ASN A 70 14.08 5.78 26.06
CA ASN A 70 15.48 5.48 26.36
C ASN A 70 15.66 5.14 27.85
N PRO A 71 15.31 3.94 28.30
CA PRO A 71 15.37 3.56 29.72
C PRO A 71 16.76 3.67 30.36
N LEU A 72 17.82 3.66 29.55
CA LEU A 72 19.20 3.86 30.03
C LEU A 72 19.42 5.24 30.67
N PHE A 73 18.52 6.21 30.46
CA PHE A 73 18.54 7.48 31.19
C PHE A 73 18.28 7.35 32.69
N GLU A 74 17.80 6.19 33.15
CA GLU A 74 17.70 5.90 34.59
C GLU A 74 19.07 5.72 35.25
N LEU A 75 20.11 5.39 34.45
CA LEU A 75 21.45 5.19 34.94
C LEU A 75 22.20 6.53 34.99
N ASP A 76 22.49 7.01 36.20
CA ASP A 76 23.13 8.33 36.43
C ASP A 76 24.46 8.48 35.70
N ASP A 77 25.22 7.40 35.60
CA ASP A 77 26.54 7.37 34.94
C ASP A 77 26.44 7.64 33.42
N LEU A 78 25.33 7.25 32.82
CA LEU A 78 25.10 7.34 31.35
C LEU A 78 24.25 8.53 30.97
N ARG A 79 23.35 8.99 31.85
CA ARG A 79 22.34 10.02 31.55
C ARG A 79 22.92 11.25 30.86
N THR A 80 23.96 11.84 31.44
CA THR A 80 24.57 13.09 30.95
C THR A 80 25.15 12.93 29.52
N VAL A 81 25.81 11.79 29.26
CA VAL A 81 26.43 11.53 27.95
C VAL A 81 25.35 11.22 26.91
N LEU A 82 24.40 10.37 27.27
CA LEU A 82 23.30 10.00 26.36
C LEU A 82 22.44 11.21 26.00
N GLN A 83 22.07 12.04 26.99
CA GLN A 83 21.28 13.23 26.77
C GLN A 83 21.98 14.20 25.80
N ARG A 84 23.26 14.53 26.06
CA ARG A 84 24.01 15.42 25.20
C ARG A 84 24.11 14.91 23.76
N ASN A 85 24.35 13.60 23.59
CA ASN A 85 24.46 13.01 22.25
C ASN A 85 23.09 13.05 21.53
N LEU A 86 22.03 12.71 22.22
CA LEU A 86 20.68 12.70 21.64
C LEU A 86 20.19 14.14 21.35
N GLU A 87 20.52 15.13 22.19
CA GLU A 87 20.28 16.55 21.91
C GLU A 87 20.95 16.99 20.61
N ALA A 88 22.23 16.59 20.40
CA ALA A 88 22.95 16.91 19.16
C ALA A 88 22.29 16.26 17.94
N GLU A 89 21.91 14.98 18.02
CA GLU A 89 21.22 14.28 16.92
C GLU A 89 19.86 14.91 16.61
N VAL A 90 19.07 15.27 17.62
CA VAL A 90 17.77 15.93 17.45
C VAL A 90 17.95 17.29 16.79
N GLN A 91 18.94 18.09 17.22
CA GLN A 91 19.22 19.40 16.62
C GLN A 91 19.65 19.26 15.16
N GLU A 92 20.55 18.33 14.86
CA GLU A 92 20.98 18.03 13.48
C GLU A 92 19.79 17.57 12.62
N GLY A 93 18.93 16.73 13.16
CA GLY A 93 17.73 16.27 12.46
C GLY A 93 16.73 17.39 12.16
N MET A 94 16.62 18.38 13.05
CA MET A 94 15.81 19.57 12.81
C MET A 94 16.39 20.43 11.71
N ASP A 95 17.70 20.70 11.77
CA ASP A 95 18.40 21.57 10.81
C ASP A 95 18.39 20.99 9.39
N ASN A 96 18.51 19.68 9.27
CA ASN A 96 18.59 18.95 8.00
C ASN A 96 17.24 18.35 7.53
N GLN A 97 16.11 18.65 8.20
CA GLN A 97 14.81 18.03 7.96
C GLN A 97 14.84 16.49 8.04
N GLY A 98 15.77 15.94 8.82
CA GLY A 98 16.01 14.50 8.99
C GLY A 98 15.41 13.89 10.27
N LEU A 99 14.50 14.59 10.95
CA LEU A 99 13.92 14.18 12.24
C LEU A 99 13.24 12.81 12.20
N HIS A 100 12.70 12.43 11.03
CA HIS A 100 12.01 11.16 10.84
C HIS A 100 12.84 9.93 11.30
N GLY A 101 14.10 9.85 10.90
CA GLY A 101 14.98 8.74 11.29
C GLY A 101 15.24 8.68 12.80
N ILE A 102 15.30 9.83 13.44
CA ILE A 102 15.50 9.99 14.88
C ILE A 102 14.26 9.55 15.64
N LEU A 103 13.07 9.94 15.19
CA LEU A 103 11.79 9.50 15.76
C LEU A 103 11.68 7.97 15.78
N VAL A 104 12.07 7.32 14.69
CA VAL A 104 12.02 5.85 14.60
C VAL A 104 13.09 5.18 15.48
N LYS A 105 14.34 5.61 15.39
CA LYS A 105 15.48 4.90 16.02
C LYS A 105 15.68 5.26 17.49
N ASN A 106 15.55 6.56 17.82
CA ASN A 106 15.89 7.05 19.15
C ASN A 106 14.66 7.21 20.04
N PHE A 107 13.50 7.46 19.41
CA PHE A 107 12.24 7.64 20.14
C PHE A 107 11.27 6.46 19.99
N ASN A 108 11.68 5.43 19.26
CA ASN A 108 10.95 4.18 19.05
C ASN A 108 9.51 4.37 18.56
N MET A 109 9.30 5.40 17.75
CA MET A 109 7.99 5.74 17.19
C MET A 109 7.83 5.11 15.80
N TRP A 110 6.79 4.32 15.62
CA TRP A 110 6.44 3.82 14.30
C TRP A 110 6.06 4.96 13.37
N ARG A 111 6.69 5.01 12.22
CA ARG A 111 6.47 6.05 11.22
C ARG A 111 6.43 5.46 9.84
N GLN A 112 5.51 5.94 9.02
CA GLN A 112 5.59 5.68 7.60
C GLN A 112 6.75 6.48 6.99
N ALA A 113 7.45 5.88 6.03
CA ALA A 113 8.69 6.45 5.50
C ALA A 113 8.50 7.82 4.85
N SER A 114 9.44 8.67 5.13
CA SER A 114 10.02 9.83 4.41
C SER A 114 9.12 10.93 3.81
N LYS A 115 9.75 12.11 3.62
CA LYS A 115 9.25 13.33 2.93
C LYS A 115 8.68 13.05 1.52
N ASP A 116 9.05 11.91 0.93
CA ASP A 116 8.68 11.51 -0.42
C ASP A 116 7.56 10.43 -0.44
N THR A 117 6.98 10.07 0.71
CA THR A 117 5.84 9.15 0.79
C THR A 117 4.71 9.65 -0.10
N TYR A 118 4.19 8.77 -0.95
CA TYR A 118 3.12 9.15 -1.86
C TYR A 118 1.82 9.43 -1.13
N ILE A 119 1.30 8.49 -0.37
CA ILE A 119 0.10 8.63 0.47
C ILE A 119 0.46 8.11 1.86
N PRO A 120 0.26 8.89 2.93
CA PRO A 120 0.40 8.40 4.29
C PRO A 120 -0.57 7.23 4.54
N TYR A 121 -0.08 6.16 5.17
CA TYR A 121 -0.88 4.95 5.34
C TYR A 121 -2.16 5.17 6.15
N ASN A 122 -2.11 6.07 7.13
CA ASN A 122 -3.29 6.41 7.94
C ASN A 122 -4.40 7.02 7.08
N ASP A 123 -4.07 7.90 6.14
CA ASP A 123 -5.06 8.51 5.22
C ASP A 123 -5.65 7.46 4.28
N TRP A 124 -4.85 6.46 3.86
CA TRP A 124 -5.32 5.34 3.07
C TRP A 124 -6.35 4.50 3.85
N VAL A 125 -6.05 4.16 5.10
CA VAL A 125 -6.91 3.32 5.95
C VAL A 125 -8.28 3.96 6.21
N GLU A 126 -8.40 5.28 6.22
CA GLU A 126 -9.69 5.98 6.34
C GLU A 126 -10.66 5.66 5.19
N GLY A 127 -10.14 5.26 4.02
CA GLY A 127 -10.93 4.77 2.88
C GLY A 127 -11.51 3.38 3.05
N HIS A 128 -11.10 2.64 4.10
CA HIS A 128 -11.55 1.26 4.32
C HIS A 128 -13.04 1.16 4.54
N VAL A 129 -13.66 0.16 3.93
CA VAL A 129 -15.07 -0.20 4.13
C VAL A 129 -15.17 -1.66 4.57
N GLU A 130 -16.00 -1.93 5.58
CA GLU A 130 -16.21 -3.29 6.10
C GLU A 130 -16.97 -4.18 5.10
N LYS A 131 -17.96 -3.59 4.44
CA LYS A 131 -18.79 -4.32 3.48
C LYS A 131 -18.24 -4.14 2.06
N PRO A 132 -17.98 -5.25 1.33
CA PRO A 132 -17.55 -5.16 -0.07
C PRO A 132 -18.60 -4.46 -0.93
N LEU A 133 -18.15 -3.79 -1.98
CA LEU A 133 -19.05 -3.28 -3.01
C LEU A 133 -19.65 -4.46 -3.78
N GLU A 134 -20.95 -4.40 -4.03
CA GLU A 134 -21.59 -5.26 -5.04
C GLU A 134 -21.15 -4.76 -6.42
N ILE A 135 -20.26 -5.51 -7.08
CA ILE A 135 -19.63 -5.08 -8.34
C ILE A 135 -20.37 -5.51 -9.59
N ASP A 136 -21.30 -6.45 -9.49
CA ASP A 136 -22.01 -7.02 -10.63
C ASP A 136 -22.73 -5.95 -11.46
N GLY A 137 -22.47 -5.95 -12.76
CA GLY A 137 -23.04 -5.02 -13.72
C GLY A 137 -22.53 -3.59 -13.66
N ARG A 138 -21.52 -3.29 -12.83
CA ARG A 138 -21.00 -1.92 -12.68
C ARG A 138 -20.05 -1.52 -13.79
N ASP A 139 -19.96 -0.22 -13.98
CA ASP A 139 -18.89 0.42 -14.76
C ASP A 139 -17.55 0.16 -14.09
N VAL A 140 -16.53 -0.19 -14.89
CA VAL A 140 -15.19 -0.44 -14.40
C VAL A 140 -14.12 0.12 -15.33
N TYR A 141 -13.10 0.74 -14.76
CA TYR A 141 -11.81 1.01 -15.40
C TYR A 141 -10.78 0.03 -14.86
N ILE A 142 -10.00 -0.55 -15.75
CA ILE A 142 -9.02 -1.59 -15.41
C ILE A 142 -7.63 -1.09 -15.74
N GLY A 143 -6.70 -1.23 -14.82
CA GLY A 143 -5.29 -0.92 -15.02
C GLY A 143 -4.45 -2.18 -15.02
N VAL A 144 -3.48 -2.21 -15.92
CA VAL A 144 -2.59 -3.35 -16.12
C VAL A 144 -1.13 -2.90 -16.02
N ASP A 145 -0.38 -3.45 -15.08
CA ASP A 145 1.09 -3.31 -14.99
C ASP A 145 1.73 -4.68 -15.23
N LEU A 146 2.31 -4.86 -16.42
CA LEU A 146 2.87 -6.12 -16.88
C LEU A 146 4.36 -6.23 -16.55
N SER A 147 4.75 -7.31 -15.90
CA SER A 147 6.15 -7.64 -15.65
C SER A 147 6.66 -8.70 -16.62
N ARG A 148 7.93 -8.57 -17.06
CA ARG A 148 8.60 -9.58 -17.91
C ARG A 148 9.40 -10.62 -17.14
N SER A 149 9.62 -10.41 -15.85
CA SER A 149 10.53 -11.25 -15.07
C SER A 149 9.95 -11.56 -13.68
N GLU A 150 10.78 -11.58 -12.66
CA GLU A 150 10.41 -11.95 -11.28
C GLU A 150 9.58 -10.91 -10.52
N ASP A 151 9.19 -9.79 -11.16
CA ASP A 151 8.25 -8.82 -10.61
C ASP A 151 6.80 -9.30 -10.72
N LEU A 152 5.92 -8.64 -9.99
CA LEU A 152 4.50 -8.92 -10.05
C LEU A 152 3.89 -8.33 -11.34
N THR A 153 2.93 -9.04 -11.92
CA THR A 153 1.97 -8.44 -12.82
C THR A 153 0.72 -8.11 -12.03
N ALA A 154 0.19 -6.92 -12.17
CA ALA A 154 -0.96 -6.46 -11.43
C ALA A 154 -2.11 -6.04 -12.34
N LEU A 155 -3.32 -6.46 -11.97
CA LEU A 155 -4.59 -5.92 -12.44
C LEU A 155 -5.19 -5.11 -11.30
N SER A 156 -5.60 -3.87 -11.58
CA SER A 156 -6.32 -3.05 -10.60
C SER A 156 -7.61 -2.52 -11.20
N PHE A 157 -8.65 -2.49 -10.39
CA PHE A 157 -10.02 -2.20 -10.79
C PHE A 157 -10.51 -0.94 -10.09
N ILE A 158 -11.18 -0.07 -10.83
CA ILE A 158 -11.80 1.15 -10.32
C ILE A 158 -13.26 1.15 -10.71
N TYR A 159 -14.12 1.14 -9.72
CA TYR A 159 -15.57 1.17 -9.87
C TYR A 159 -16.10 2.54 -9.43
N PRO A 160 -16.58 3.40 -10.35
CA PRO A 160 -17.34 4.58 -9.96
C PRO A 160 -18.60 4.18 -9.21
N THR A 161 -18.92 4.89 -8.12
CA THR A 161 -20.07 4.59 -7.27
C THR A 161 -21.11 5.72 -7.31
N ASP A 162 -22.35 5.39 -6.98
CA ASP A 162 -23.50 6.31 -7.08
C ASP A 162 -23.34 7.54 -6.14
N ASP A 163 -22.53 7.43 -5.08
CA ASP A 163 -22.22 8.50 -4.15
C ASP A 163 -21.00 9.34 -4.57
N ARG A 164 -20.64 9.30 -5.86
CA ARG A 164 -19.53 10.04 -6.47
C ARG A 164 -18.16 9.74 -5.88
N LYS A 165 -17.95 8.47 -5.53
CA LYS A 165 -16.68 7.94 -5.07
C LYS A 165 -16.17 6.87 -6.03
N TYR A 166 -14.98 6.37 -5.72
CA TYR A 166 -14.37 5.26 -6.43
C TYR A 166 -14.09 4.14 -5.45
N TYR A 167 -14.62 2.97 -5.73
CA TYR A 167 -14.19 1.77 -5.04
C TYR A 167 -13.07 1.12 -5.84
N VAL A 168 -12.00 0.71 -5.15
CA VAL A 168 -10.81 0.17 -5.81
C VAL A 168 -10.43 -1.19 -5.24
N ASP A 169 -9.95 -2.05 -6.13
CA ASP A 169 -9.45 -3.38 -5.78
C ASP A 169 -8.28 -3.77 -6.68
N SER A 170 -7.56 -4.85 -6.35
CA SER A 170 -6.41 -5.31 -7.12
C SER A 170 -6.21 -6.82 -6.99
N HIS A 171 -5.73 -7.43 -8.07
CA HIS A 171 -5.27 -8.80 -8.12
C HIS A 171 -3.87 -8.87 -8.72
N VAL A 172 -3.00 -9.74 -8.18
CA VAL A 172 -1.62 -9.85 -8.66
C VAL A 172 -1.29 -11.26 -9.13
N PHE A 173 -0.41 -11.34 -10.13
CA PHE A 173 0.15 -12.59 -10.61
C PHE A 173 1.60 -12.68 -10.17
N VAL A 174 1.94 -13.84 -9.61
CA VAL A 174 3.27 -14.10 -9.02
C VAL A 174 4.02 -15.10 -9.87
N GLY A 175 5.18 -14.67 -10.39
CA GLY A 175 6.12 -15.55 -11.07
C GLY A 175 7.29 -15.91 -10.16
N THR A 176 7.74 -17.16 -10.20
CA THR A 176 8.96 -17.59 -9.51
C THR A 176 9.59 -18.81 -10.17
N LYS A 177 10.91 -18.77 -10.35
CA LYS A 177 11.73 -19.93 -10.77
C LYS A 177 12.11 -20.84 -9.62
N HIS A 178 11.97 -20.33 -8.40
CA HIS A 178 12.27 -21.02 -7.15
C HIS A 178 10.99 -21.40 -6.43
N SER A 179 11.12 -21.86 -5.20
CA SER A 179 9.92 -22.13 -4.41
C SER A 179 9.18 -20.82 -4.07
N LEU A 180 7.85 -20.89 -3.98
CA LEU A 180 7.03 -19.77 -3.55
C LEU A 180 7.42 -19.28 -2.15
N TYR A 181 7.91 -20.19 -1.30
CA TYR A 181 8.43 -19.86 0.02
C TYR A 181 9.67 -18.96 -0.07
N GLU A 182 10.65 -19.28 -0.92
CA GLU A 182 11.85 -18.46 -1.11
C GLU A 182 11.51 -17.08 -1.66
N LYS A 183 10.59 -17.01 -2.61
CA LYS A 183 10.05 -15.74 -3.15
C LYS A 183 9.38 -14.92 -2.04
N SER A 184 8.55 -15.54 -1.22
CA SER A 184 7.89 -14.88 -0.08
C SER A 184 8.90 -14.32 0.92
N GLN A 185 9.98 -15.03 1.19
CA GLN A 185 11.05 -14.55 2.07
C GLN A 185 11.83 -13.38 1.45
N ALA A 186 12.13 -13.46 0.14
CA ALA A 186 12.87 -12.41 -0.56
C ALA A 186 12.08 -11.09 -0.66
N ASP A 187 10.80 -11.18 -1.01
CA ASP A 187 9.92 -10.03 -1.18
C ASP A 187 9.27 -9.58 0.15
N LYS A 188 9.40 -10.37 1.22
CA LYS A 188 8.73 -10.17 2.53
C LYS A 188 7.21 -10.10 2.43
N ILE A 189 6.63 -10.89 1.52
CA ILE A 189 5.20 -10.98 1.24
C ILE A 189 4.77 -12.43 1.42
N ASP A 190 3.68 -12.68 2.14
CA ASP A 190 3.11 -14.02 2.28
C ASP A 190 2.24 -14.36 1.06
N TYR A 191 2.92 -14.74 -0.05
CA TYR A 191 2.22 -15.11 -1.28
C TYR A 191 1.34 -16.35 -1.14
N MET A 192 1.67 -17.27 -0.23
CA MET A 192 0.82 -18.42 0.05
C MET A 192 -0.55 -17.99 0.54
N ARG A 193 -0.56 -17.06 1.51
CA ARG A 193 -1.81 -16.51 2.04
C ARG A 193 -2.59 -15.73 0.98
N LEU A 194 -1.90 -14.93 0.15
CA LEU A 194 -2.57 -14.18 -0.91
C LEU A 194 -3.24 -15.09 -1.93
N ILE A 195 -2.61 -16.22 -2.28
CA ILE A 195 -3.18 -17.22 -3.17
C ILE A 195 -4.37 -17.93 -2.50
N ASP A 196 -4.22 -18.35 -1.24
CA ASP A 196 -5.28 -19.01 -0.49
C ASP A 196 -6.53 -18.13 -0.31
N THR A 197 -6.36 -16.80 -0.34
CA THR A 197 -7.45 -15.82 -0.24
C THR A 197 -7.90 -15.25 -1.59
N ASN A 198 -7.49 -15.82 -2.70
CA ASN A 198 -7.79 -15.38 -4.06
C ASN A 198 -7.38 -13.92 -4.38
N MET A 199 -6.37 -13.39 -3.68
CA MET A 199 -5.81 -12.06 -3.94
C MET A 199 -4.56 -12.09 -4.82
N ALA A 200 -4.05 -13.29 -5.09
CA ALA A 200 -2.95 -13.51 -6.01
C ALA A 200 -3.13 -14.83 -6.77
N THR A 201 -2.56 -14.91 -7.96
CA THR A 201 -2.48 -16.13 -8.76
C THR A 201 -1.02 -16.47 -9.05
N LEU A 202 -0.63 -17.72 -8.78
CA LEU A 202 0.68 -18.20 -9.17
C LEU A 202 0.70 -18.49 -10.67
N THR A 203 1.76 -18.08 -11.37
CA THR A 203 1.92 -18.40 -12.78
C THR A 203 1.90 -19.92 -13.02
N ARG A 204 1.20 -20.36 -14.05
CA ARG A 204 1.17 -21.75 -14.49
C ARG A 204 2.41 -22.16 -15.30
N ALA A 205 3.24 -21.19 -15.73
CA ALA A 205 4.42 -21.46 -16.52
C ALA A 205 5.53 -22.09 -15.67
N GLU A 206 6.03 -23.27 -16.06
CA GLU A 206 7.14 -23.97 -15.38
C GLU A 206 8.43 -23.13 -15.34
N SER A 207 8.60 -22.20 -16.28
CA SER A 207 9.73 -21.27 -16.32
C SER A 207 9.73 -20.27 -15.16
N GLY A 208 8.60 -20.11 -14.44
CA GLY A 208 8.39 -19.11 -13.41
C GLY A 208 8.20 -17.69 -13.94
N ILE A 209 8.12 -17.51 -15.26
CA ILE A 209 7.78 -16.23 -15.89
C ILE A 209 6.25 -16.08 -15.86
N ILE A 210 5.75 -14.85 -15.75
CA ILE A 210 4.31 -14.61 -15.81
C ILE A 210 3.76 -15.04 -17.17
N ASP A 211 2.76 -15.92 -17.13
CA ASP A 211 2.02 -16.34 -18.30
C ASP A 211 0.92 -15.32 -18.61
N TYR A 212 1.13 -14.51 -19.64
CA TYR A 212 0.16 -13.50 -20.03
C TYR A 212 -1.16 -14.06 -20.54
N GLU A 213 -1.18 -15.30 -21.04
CA GLU A 213 -2.44 -15.96 -21.38
C GLU A 213 -3.28 -16.19 -20.12
N GLN A 214 -2.63 -16.65 -19.04
CA GLN A 214 -3.32 -16.81 -17.76
C GLN A 214 -3.86 -15.49 -17.20
N VAL A 215 -3.12 -14.37 -17.38
CA VAL A 215 -3.59 -13.04 -16.98
C VAL A 215 -4.83 -12.62 -17.77
N ILE A 216 -4.83 -12.87 -19.08
CA ILE A 216 -5.94 -12.54 -19.98
C ILE A 216 -7.16 -13.42 -19.68
N ASP A 217 -6.95 -14.74 -19.57
CA ASP A 217 -8.02 -15.68 -19.21
C ASP A 217 -8.71 -15.25 -17.92
N TYR A 218 -7.93 -14.99 -16.87
CA TYR A 218 -8.46 -14.49 -15.59
C TYR A 218 -9.25 -13.19 -15.74
N LEU A 219 -8.73 -12.22 -16.51
CA LEU A 219 -9.36 -10.93 -16.70
C LEU A 219 -10.71 -11.06 -17.41
N ILE A 220 -10.75 -11.86 -18.48
CA ILE A 220 -11.99 -12.09 -19.24
C ILE A 220 -13.01 -12.82 -18.38
N GLU A 221 -12.61 -13.92 -17.73
CA GLU A 221 -13.46 -14.69 -16.82
C GLU A 221 -14.05 -13.80 -15.71
N PHE A 222 -13.22 -12.96 -15.09
CA PHE A 222 -13.65 -12.04 -14.02
C PHE A 222 -14.68 -11.01 -14.53
N ILE A 223 -14.46 -10.43 -15.71
CA ILE A 223 -15.39 -9.47 -16.33
C ILE A 223 -16.72 -10.14 -16.64
N GLU A 224 -16.69 -11.36 -17.20
CA GLU A 224 -17.88 -12.11 -17.58
C GLU A 224 -18.67 -12.58 -16.34
N GLU A 225 -17.98 -13.14 -15.33
CA GLU A 225 -18.59 -13.62 -14.09
C GLU A 225 -19.40 -12.53 -13.39
N HIS A 226 -18.86 -11.30 -13.36
CA HIS A 226 -19.47 -10.15 -12.73
C HIS A 226 -20.28 -9.28 -13.69
N ASN A 227 -20.38 -9.68 -14.97
CA ASN A 227 -21.08 -8.92 -16.01
C ASN A 227 -20.69 -7.42 -16.02
N LEU A 228 -19.38 -7.13 -15.89
CA LEU A 228 -18.87 -5.77 -15.74
C LEU A 228 -18.99 -4.96 -17.04
N ASN A 229 -19.34 -3.70 -16.93
CA ASN A 229 -19.33 -2.75 -18.04
C ASN A 229 -17.96 -2.08 -18.15
N VAL A 230 -17.05 -2.69 -18.91
CA VAL A 230 -15.68 -2.19 -19.07
C VAL A 230 -15.66 -0.88 -19.84
N LYS A 231 -15.28 0.22 -19.20
CA LYS A 231 -15.13 1.53 -19.84
C LYS A 231 -13.83 1.64 -20.62
N ALA A 232 -12.74 1.17 -20.05
CA ALA A 232 -11.45 1.07 -20.69
C ALA A 232 -10.48 0.18 -19.88
N ILE A 233 -9.51 -0.39 -20.58
CA ILE A 233 -8.37 -1.09 -20.00
C ILE A 233 -7.12 -0.26 -20.29
N ALA A 234 -6.49 0.31 -19.26
CA ALA A 234 -5.31 1.15 -19.34
C ALA A 234 -4.04 0.33 -19.08
N TYR A 235 -3.01 0.50 -19.90
CA TYR A 235 -1.77 -0.26 -19.81
C TYR A 235 -0.55 0.61 -20.18
N ASP A 236 0.65 0.21 -19.69
CA ASP A 236 1.90 0.80 -20.17
C ASP A 236 2.43 0.03 -21.40
N SER A 237 2.90 0.75 -22.41
CA SER A 237 3.45 0.17 -23.66
C SER A 237 4.62 -0.78 -23.43
N TRP A 238 5.33 -0.59 -22.33
CA TRP A 238 6.50 -1.41 -22.00
C TRP A 238 6.09 -2.83 -21.64
N SER A 239 6.30 -3.77 -22.55
CA SER A 239 5.98 -5.20 -22.44
C SER A 239 4.57 -5.62 -22.87
N ALA A 240 3.71 -4.70 -23.29
CA ALA A 240 2.28 -5.00 -23.51
C ALA A 240 1.93 -5.57 -24.89
N SER A 241 2.85 -5.63 -25.89
CA SER A 241 2.49 -5.98 -27.26
C SER A 241 1.78 -7.33 -27.41
N ALA A 242 2.22 -8.38 -26.73
CA ALA A 242 1.57 -9.69 -26.79
C ALA A 242 0.21 -9.68 -26.09
N PHE A 243 0.11 -9.02 -24.93
CA PHE A 243 -1.13 -8.85 -24.19
C PHE A 243 -2.17 -8.09 -25.03
N VAL A 244 -1.78 -6.93 -25.59
CA VAL A 244 -2.66 -6.08 -26.40
C VAL A 244 -3.16 -6.81 -27.63
N THR A 245 -2.26 -7.45 -28.40
CA THR A 245 -2.63 -8.20 -29.62
C THR A 245 -3.67 -9.29 -29.30
N LYS A 246 -3.50 -9.99 -28.19
CA LYS A 246 -4.44 -11.05 -27.81
C LYS A 246 -5.76 -10.47 -27.32
N MET A 247 -5.75 -9.43 -26.49
CA MET A 247 -6.97 -8.74 -26.03
C MET A 247 -7.78 -8.16 -27.19
N GLU A 248 -7.13 -7.53 -28.18
CA GLU A 248 -7.79 -7.02 -29.40
C GLU A 248 -8.40 -8.14 -30.28
N HIS A 249 -7.81 -9.35 -30.22
CA HIS A 249 -8.34 -10.51 -30.95
C HIS A 249 -9.54 -11.17 -30.25
N GLU A 250 -9.53 -11.20 -28.93
CA GLU A 250 -10.51 -11.94 -28.14
C GLU A 250 -11.66 -11.07 -27.62
N THR A 251 -11.48 -9.73 -27.59
CA THR A 251 -12.45 -8.82 -27.01
C THR A 251 -12.59 -7.53 -27.83
N ASP A 252 -13.70 -6.83 -27.63
CA ASP A 252 -13.96 -5.50 -28.19
C ASP A 252 -13.73 -4.38 -27.16
N TYR A 253 -12.99 -4.66 -26.05
CA TYR A 253 -12.76 -3.66 -25.02
C TYR A 253 -11.84 -2.56 -25.50
N LEU A 254 -12.09 -1.31 -25.06
CA LEU A 254 -11.24 -0.18 -25.32
C LEU A 254 -9.91 -0.31 -24.57
N LEU A 255 -8.83 -0.53 -25.33
CA LEU A 255 -7.46 -0.58 -24.79
C LEU A 255 -6.80 0.78 -24.95
N VAL A 256 -6.26 1.35 -23.85
CA VAL A 256 -5.65 2.68 -23.84
C VAL A 256 -4.22 2.60 -23.31
N GLU A 257 -3.26 2.98 -24.16
CA GLU A 257 -1.87 3.11 -23.76
C GLU A 257 -1.67 4.37 -22.90
N VAL A 258 -1.08 4.21 -21.70
CA VAL A 258 -0.74 5.29 -20.78
C VAL A 258 0.76 5.30 -20.52
N PRO A 259 1.52 6.21 -21.13
CA PRO A 259 2.96 6.31 -20.92
C PRO A 259 3.34 6.66 -19.48
N GLN A 260 4.22 5.89 -18.87
CA GLN A 260 4.70 6.04 -17.50
C GLN A 260 5.70 7.20 -17.35
N ASN A 261 5.28 8.42 -17.61
CA ASN A 261 6.11 9.62 -17.50
C ASN A 261 5.39 10.75 -16.74
N TYR A 262 6.14 11.79 -16.38
CA TYR A 262 5.61 12.93 -15.61
C TYR A 262 4.39 13.58 -16.25
N LYS A 263 4.38 13.73 -17.56
CA LYS A 263 3.31 14.42 -18.30
C LYS A 263 1.96 13.69 -18.15
N HIS A 264 1.98 12.37 -18.27
CA HIS A 264 0.76 11.55 -18.28
C HIS A 264 0.34 11.11 -16.88
N MET A 265 1.31 10.78 -16.02
CA MET A 265 1.01 10.23 -14.70
C MET A 265 0.82 11.29 -13.60
N SER A 266 1.52 12.44 -13.68
CA SER A 266 1.48 13.42 -12.59
C SER A 266 0.10 13.98 -12.29
N PRO A 267 -0.74 14.32 -13.28
CA PRO A 267 -2.11 14.79 -13.00
C PRO A 267 -2.93 13.74 -12.23
N ALA A 268 -2.91 12.49 -12.68
CA ALA A 268 -3.63 11.40 -12.05
C ALA A 268 -3.09 11.09 -10.64
N LEU A 269 -1.77 11.06 -10.46
CA LEU A 269 -1.16 10.88 -9.14
C LEU A 269 -1.57 11.96 -8.16
N LYS A 270 -1.57 13.22 -8.57
CA LYS A 270 -1.99 14.35 -7.71
C LYS A 270 -3.47 14.25 -7.36
N GLN A 271 -4.32 13.99 -8.36
CA GLN A 271 -5.77 13.91 -8.13
C GLN A 271 -6.13 12.70 -7.27
N PHE A 272 -5.56 11.52 -7.53
CA PHE A 272 -5.79 10.33 -6.71
C PHE A 272 -5.42 10.56 -5.24
N ARG A 273 -4.28 11.22 -4.97
CA ARG A 273 -3.89 11.61 -3.61
C ARG A 273 -4.92 12.53 -2.95
N LEU A 274 -5.43 13.52 -3.68
CA LEU A 274 -6.47 14.42 -3.17
C LEU A 274 -7.76 13.66 -2.87
N ASP A 275 -8.17 12.76 -3.75
CA ASP A 275 -9.39 11.97 -3.56
C ASP A 275 -9.26 10.96 -2.40
N VAL A 276 -8.04 10.48 -2.09
CA VAL A 276 -7.79 9.73 -0.85
C VAL A 276 -8.00 10.65 0.36
N PHE A 277 -7.40 11.84 0.39
CA PHE A 277 -7.55 12.79 1.50
C PHE A 277 -8.99 13.27 1.69
N GLU A 278 -9.76 13.38 0.61
CA GLU A 278 -11.18 13.71 0.64
C GLU A 278 -12.08 12.51 0.93
N ASN A 279 -11.48 11.35 1.24
CA ASN A 279 -12.20 10.10 1.52
C ASN A 279 -13.14 9.63 0.40
N LYS A 280 -12.78 9.95 -0.85
CA LYS A 280 -13.48 9.53 -2.07
C LYS A 280 -13.02 8.18 -2.61
N ILE A 281 -11.81 7.74 -2.23
CA ILE A 281 -11.31 6.40 -2.59
C ILE A 281 -11.72 5.43 -1.50
N LYS A 282 -12.45 4.39 -1.90
CA LYS A 282 -12.94 3.33 -1.02
C LYS A 282 -12.35 1.99 -1.39
N HIS A 283 -12.03 1.18 -0.40
CA HIS A 283 -11.46 -0.14 -0.63
C HIS A 283 -11.74 -1.08 0.54
N GLN A 284 -11.65 -2.38 0.29
CA GLN A 284 -11.50 -3.36 1.36
C GLN A 284 -10.03 -3.50 1.76
N ASN A 285 -9.81 -4.34 2.78
CA ASN A 285 -8.45 -4.65 3.23
C ASN A 285 -7.74 -5.57 2.22
N ASN A 286 -7.38 -5.01 1.04
CA ASN A 286 -6.60 -5.70 0.04
C ASN A 286 -5.09 -5.58 0.36
N PRO A 287 -4.41 -6.67 0.74
CA PRO A 287 -2.99 -6.63 1.12
C PRO A 287 -2.06 -6.15 0.00
N ASN A 288 -2.41 -6.39 -1.28
CA ASN A 288 -1.61 -5.94 -2.41
C ASN A 288 -1.60 -4.42 -2.52
N LEU A 289 -2.77 -3.78 -2.41
CA LEU A 289 -2.90 -2.33 -2.42
C LEU A 289 -2.28 -1.70 -1.17
N ASN A 290 -2.58 -2.26 0.01
CA ASN A 290 -2.03 -1.77 1.27
C ASN A 290 -0.49 -1.77 1.27
N LEU A 291 0.11 -2.85 0.76
CA LEU A 291 1.56 -2.95 0.62
C LEU A 291 2.08 -1.94 -0.39
N ALA A 292 1.45 -1.83 -1.56
CA ALA A 292 1.87 -0.92 -2.61
C ALA A 292 1.80 0.55 -2.18
N ILE A 293 0.73 0.95 -1.51
CA ILE A 293 0.56 2.29 -0.93
C ILE A 293 1.64 2.57 0.11
N ASN A 294 1.85 1.65 1.06
CA ASN A 294 2.84 1.82 2.11
C ASN A 294 4.28 1.92 1.57
N ASN A 295 4.56 1.25 0.47
CA ASN A 295 5.87 1.26 -0.17
C ASN A 295 6.09 2.45 -1.10
N ALA A 296 5.02 3.11 -1.55
CA ALA A 296 5.09 4.11 -2.61
C ALA A 296 5.76 5.40 -2.18
N ILE A 297 6.83 5.75 -2.86
CA ILE A 297 7.48 7.06 -2.79
C ILE A 297 7.42 7.74 -4.15
N VAL A 298 7.42 9.06 -4.14
CA VAL A 298 7.41 9.87 -5.35
C VAL A 298 8.71 10.64 -5.53
N LYS A 299 9.10 10.80 -6.77
CA LYS A 299 10.10 11.78 -7.19
C LYS A 299 9.41 12.97 -7.85
N THR A 300 9.98 14.14 -7.65
CA THR A 300 9.44 15.40 -8.16
C THR A 300 10.42 16.03 -9.14
N ASP A 301 9.92 16.52 -10.28
CA ASP A 301 10.72 17.30 -11.22
C ASP A 301 10.76 18.79 -10.85
N ASN A 302 11.53 19.58 -11.61
CA ASN A 302 11.67 21.02 -11.39
C ASN A 302 10.37 21.83 -11.57
N ASN A 303 9.34 21.23 -12.17
CA ASN A 303 8.03 21.83 -12.38
C ASN A 303 6.99 21.34 -11.35
N ASN A 304 7.42 20.68 -10.28
CA ASN A 304 6.56 20.06 -9.27
C ASN A 304 5.64 18.95 -9.83
N ASN A 305 5.99 18.32 -10.95
CA ASN A 305 5.31 17.10 -11.36
C ASN A 305 5.85 15.93 -10.55
N ILE A 306 4.97 15.01 -10.18
CA ILE A 306 5.32 13.83 -9.39
C ILE A 306 5.22 12.56 -10.23
N LEU A 307 6.06 11.59 -9.93
CA LEU A 307 6.04 10.25 -10.51
C LEU A 307 6.43 9.24 -9.44
N LEU A 308 5.80 8.07 -9.45
CA LEU A 308 6.21 6.97 -8.56
C LEU A 308 7.65 6.55 -8.87
N ASP A 309 8.48 6.44 -7.85
CA ASP A 309 9.89 6.09 -8.01
C ASP A 309 10.10 4.58 -7.88
N LYS A 310 10.10 3.88 -9.03
CA LYS A 310 10.37 2.44 -9.10
C LYS A 310 11.83 2.08 -8.73
N GLN A 311 12.80 3.00 -8.85
CA GLN A 311 14.22 2.69 -8.62
C GLN A 311 14.62 2.71 -7.15
N MET A 312 14.07 3.64 -6.37
CA MET A 312 14.28 3.69 -4.92
C MET A 312 13.39 2.67 -4.18
N ASN A 313 12.29 2.24 -4.80
CA ASN A 313 11.45 1.18 -4.28
C ASN A 313 12.00 -0.20 -4.66
N ARG A 314 12.77 -0.80 -3.76
CA ARG A 314 13.06 -2.25 -3.82
C ARG A 314 11.84 -3.10 -3.48
N ASN A 315 10.77 -2.48 -3.05
CA ASN A 315 9.53 -3.10 -2.59
C ASN A 315 8.48 -3.01 -3.71
N LYS A 316 7.55 -3.96 -3.71
CA LYS A 316 6.50 -4.06 -4.74
C LYS A 316 5.50 -2.91 -4.64
N ILE A 317 5.26 -2.22 -5.75
CA ILE A 317 4.26 -1.14 -5.91
C ILE A 317 3.36 -1.37 -7.14
N ASP A 318 3.43 -2.56 -7.74
CA ASP A 318 2.82 -2.88 -9.03
C ASP A 318 1.30 -2.68 -9.01
N ALA A 319 0.62 -3.07 -7.92
CA ALA A 319 -0.82 -2.86 -7.74
C ALA A 319 -1.21 -1.37 -7.76
N LEU A 320 -0.41 -0.50 -7.15
CA LEU A 320 -0.65 0.94 -7.19
C LEU A 320 -0.33 1.53 -8.58
N VAL A 321 0.71 1.06 -9.25
CA VAL A 321 1.04 1.50 -10.61
C VAL A 321 -0.10 1.17 -11.56
N ALA A 322 -0.61 -0.06 -11.52
CA ALA A 322 -1.80 -0.47 -12.29
C ALA A 322 -3.01 0.40 -11.94
N LEU A 323 -3.26 0.62 -10.63
CA LEU A 323 -4.38 1.42 -10.15
C LEU A 323 -4.34 2.86 -10.69
N VAL A 324 -3.19 3.56 -10.56
CA VAL A 324 -3.07 4.95 -11.04
C VAL A 324 -3.09 5.01 -12.57
N THR A 325 -2.60 3.97 -13.25
CA THR A 325 -2.73 3.87 -14.71
C THR A 325 -4.20 3.86 -15.14
N ALA A 326 -5.06 3.06 -14.50
CA ALA A 326 -6.51 3.13 -14.72
C ALA A 326 -7.11 4.48 -14.32
N TYR A 327 -6.60 5.06 -13.23
CA TYR A 327 -7.13 6.31 -12.70
C TYR A 327 -6.89 7.51 -13.64
N THR A 328 -5.91 7.46 -14.55
CA THR A 328 -5.74 8.49 -15.59
C THR A 328 -6.99 8.66 -16.45
N LEU A 329 -7.77 7.61 -16.59
CA LEU A 329 -9.02 7.59 -17.35
C LEU A 329 -10.23 7.78 -16.43
N ALA A 330 -10.25 7.06 -15.31
CA ALA A 330 -11.37 7.05 -14.35
C ALA A 330 -11.62 8.42 -13.72
N MET A 331 -10.59 9.25 -13.51
CA MET A 331 -10.74 10.60 -12.94
C MET A 331 -11.60 11.55 -13.79
N ASN A 332 -11.86 11.20 -15.04
CA ASN A 332 -12.73 11.96 -15.95
C ASN A 332 -14.13 11.33 -16.08
N TYR A 333 -14.48 10.38 -15.21
CA TYR A 333 -15.80 9.77 -15.23
C TYR A 333 -16.87 10.79 -14.89
N GLU A 334 -17.88 10.88 -15.75
CA GLU A 334 -19.03 11.75 -15.54
C GLU A 334 -20.07 11.03 -14.68
N PHE A 335 -20.11 11.36 -13.40
CA PHE A 335 -21.15 10.86 -12.50
C PHE A 335 -22.50 11.45 -12.87
N GLU A 336 -23.53 10.60 -12.95
CA GLU A 336 -24.88 11.08 -13.20
C GLU A 336 -25.29 12.14 -12.16
N SER A 337 -25.83 13.27 -12.63
CA SER A 337 -26.39 14.28 -11.74
C SER A 337 -27.65 13.73 -11.11
N SER A 338 -27.72 13.66 -9.79
CA SER A 338 -28.97 13.34 -9.13
C SER A 338 -29.99 14.45 -9.37
N LEU A 339 -31.29 14.10 -9.43
CA LEU A 339 -32.38 15.11 -9.45
C LEU A 339 -32.24 16.16 -8.34
N GLN A 340 -31.64 15.77 -7.21
CA GLN A 340 -31.33 16.64 -6.08
C GLN A 340 -30.23 17.67 -6.40
N ASP A 341 -29.18 17.26 -7.13
CA ASP A 341 -28.12 18.17 -7.57
C ASP A 341 -28.62 19.15 -8.62
N TYR A 342 -29.50 18.71 -9.51
CA TYR A 342 -30.15 19.59 -10.48
C TYR A 342 -31.05 20.64 -9.79
N ILE A 343 -31.81 20.24 -8.75
CA ILE A 343 -32.66 21.14 -7.95
C ILE A 343 -31.81 22.14 -7.14
N LEU A 344 -30.60 21.77 -6.72
CA LEU A 344 -29.70 22.63 -5.96
C LEU A 344 -28.73 23.43 -6.84
N SER A 345 -28.73 23.23 -8.16
CA SER A 345 -27.91 24.00 -9.09
C SER A 345 -28.50 25.40 -9.31
N ASP A 346 -27.64 26.39 -9.57
CA ASP A 346 -28.04 27.77 -9.92
C ASP A 346 -28.88 27.83 -11.21
N ASP A 347 -28.91 26.76 -12.02
CA ASP A 347 -29.74 26.63 -13.21
C ASP A 347 -31.19 26.26 -12.92
N PHE A 348 -31.53 25.90 -11.66
CA PHE A 348 -32.90 25.68 -11.22
C PHE A 348 -33.52 27.03 -10.83
N GLY A 349 -33.67 27.93 -11.82
CA GLY A 349 -34.26 29.24 -11.62
C GLY A 349 -35.77 29.20 -11.79
N PHE A 350 -36.48 29.81 -10.82
CA PHE A 350 -37.82 30.33 -11.04
C PHE A 350 -37.76 31.69 -11.72
#